data_f54631a3e2be9d3f401290790162bcda
#
_entry.id   f54631a3e2be9d3f401290790162bcda
#
_cell.length_a   1.000
_cell.length_b   1.000
_cell.length_c   1.000
_cell.angle_alpha   90.00
_cell.angle_beta   90.00
_cell.angle_gamma   90.00
#
_symmetry.space_group_name_H-M   'P 1'
#
loop_
_entity.id
_entity.type
_entity.pdbx_description
1 polymer ?
#
loop_
_entity_poly.entity_id
_entity_poly.type
_entity_poly.pdbx_seq_one_letter_code
_entity_poly.pdbx_strand_id
1 'polypeptide(L)'
;EVDSRLKRMARTVKMDGFRPGKVPMNVVTQRYGYSVQYEVLNDKVGEAFAVAANEAKLRVAGQPRITEKEGAPEGQVTFDAIFEVFPEVKIADLAGVEVEKLSAEVTDAAIDKTIDILRKQRRSFAQRALDAAAQDGDRVTVDFEGKIDGEPFEGGKAEDFQFLVGEGQMLKEFEDAVRGMKSGESKTFPLAFPADYHGKDVAGKTADFLVTVKKIEAAHLPEVNDALAKSLGIADGSVEGLRADIKKNLEREVKFRLLARNKAAVMDALVAKAELDLPNASVQAEIARLLEGARAELKQRGIKDADKAEIPEDVFRPQAERRVRLGL
;
A
#
# COMPACT_ATOMS: atom_id res chain seq x y z
N GLU A 1 40.40 17.70 -20.12
CA GLU A 1 39.00 17.21 -20.16
C GLU A 1 38.02 18.33 -20.43
N VAL A 2 38.15 19.51 -19.80
CA VAL A 2 37.29 20.67 -20.02
C VAL A 2 37.19 21.03 -21.49
N ASP A 3 38.37 21.18 -22.16
CA ASP A 3 38.39 21.51 -23.59
C ASP A 3 37.72 20.42 -24.46
N SER A 4 37.89 19.17 -24.10
CA SER A 4 37.29 18.05 -24.83
C SER A 4 35.76 18.05 -24.69
N ARG A 5 35.23 18.36 -23.49
CA ARG A 5 33.77 18.51 -23.28
C ARG A 5 33.23 19.71 -24.01
N LEU A 6 33.90 20.86 -23.92
CA LEU A 6 33.49 22.08 -24.65
C LEU A 6 33.48 21.85 -26.17
N LYS A 7 34.48 21.15 -26.74
CA LYS A 7 34.50 20.77 -28.16
C LYS A 7 33.34 19.83 -28.53
N ARG A 8 32.98 18.90 -27.66
CA ARG A 8 31.82 18.02 -27.86
C ARG A 8 30.52 18.79 -27.80
N MET A 9 30.38 19.67 -26.82
CA MET A 9 29.21 20.54 -26.63
C MET A 9 29.02 21.49 -27.82
N ALA A 10 30.09 22.09 -28.35
CA ALA A 10 30.04 22.96 -29.53
C ALA A 10 29.41 22.30 -30.77
N ARG A 11 29.47 20.96 -30.86
CA ARG A 11 28.87 20.21 -31.98
C ARG A 11 27.35 20.03 -31.85
N THR A 12 26.82 20.10 -30.64
CA THR A 12 25.42 19.76 -30.35
C THR A 12 24.59 20.92 -29.82
N VAL A 13 25.23 21.94 -29.23
CA VAL A 13 24.55 23.07 -28.63
C VAL A 13 23.75 23.86 -29.66
N LYS A 14 22.52 24.19 -29.30
CA LYS A 14 21.66 25.15 -30.02
C LYS A 14 21.79 26.51 -29.35
N MET A 15 22.14 27.52 -30.12
CA MET A 15 22.31 28.86 -29.62
C MET A 15 21.74 29.87 -30.64
N ASP A 16 20.98 30.84 -30.15
CA ASP A 16 20.38 31.86 -30.99
C ASP A 16 21.46 32.63 -31.78
N GLY A 17 21.23 32.82 -33.05
CA GLY A 17 22.18 33.47 -33.95
C GLY A 17 23.23 32.52 -34.58
N PHE A 18 23.27 31.26 -34.22
CA PHE A 18 24.20 30.28 -34.78
C PHE A 18 23.51 29.01 -35.28
N ARG A 19 23.98 28.47 -36.39
CA ARG A 19 23.55 27.15 -36.87
C ARG A 19 24.08 26.06 -35.90
N PRO A 20 23.27 25.05 -35.52
CA PRO A 20 23.72 23.94 -34.68
C PRO A 20 25.02 23.30 -35.20
N GLY A 21 26.01 23.14 -34.34
CA GLY A 21 27.32 22.60 -34.64
C GLY A 21 28.31 23.60 -35.34
N LYS A 22 27.92 24.86 -35.44
CA LYS A 22 28.76 25.94 -36.02
C LYS A 22 28.98 27.11 -35.05
N VAL A 23 28.73 26.88 -33.75
CA VAL A 23 28.99 27.91 -32.72
C VAL A 23 30.49 28.02 -32.51
N PRO A 24 31.09 29.24 -32.57
CA PRO A 24 32.51 29.43 -32.32
C PRO A 24 32.90 29.02 -30.91
N MET A 25 34.07 28.38 -30.75
CA MET A 25 34.55 27.86 -29.46
C MET A 25 34.66 28.96 -28.36
N ASN A 26 35.07 30.17 -28.71
CA ASN A 26 35.13 31.30 -27.77
C ASN A 26 33.75 31.60 -27.15
N VAL A 27 32.68 31.57 -27.96
CA VAL A 27 31.31 31.77 -27.50
C VAL A 27 30.84 30.64 -26.59
N VAL A 28 31.16 29.40 -26.98
CA VAL A 28 30.85 28.21 -26.15
C VAL A 28 31.59 28.28 -24.83
N THR A 29 32.86 28.60 -24.84
CA THR A 29 33.69 28.71 -23.62
C THR A 29 33.18 29.84 -22.70
N GLN A 30 32.85 30.99 -23.30
CA GLN A 30 32.34 32.13 -22.51
C GLN A 30 30.98 31.76 -21.82
N ARG A 31 30.12 31.03 -22.49
CA ARG A 31 28.77 30.71 -21.95
C ARG A 31 28.74 29.50 -21.07
N TYR A 32 29.50 28.45 -21.38
CA TYR A 32 29.44 27.16 -20.75
C TYR A 32 30.74 26.76 -20.03
N GLY A 33 31.81 27.53 -20.17
CA GLY A 33 33.13 27.17 -19.64
C GLY A 33 33.11 26.92 -18.16
N TYR A 34 32.46 27.80 -17.38
CA TYR A 34 32.36 27.62 -15.93
C TYR A 34 31.57 26.39 -15.52
N SER A 35 30.41 26.13 -16.14
CA SER A 35 29.59 24.94 -15.81
C SER A 35 30.31 23.65 -16.19
N VAL A 36 30.95 23.59 -17.35
CA VAL A 36 31.73 22.42 -17.79
C VAL A 36 32.95 22.19 -16.89
N GLN A 37 33.64 23.27 -16.48
CA GLN A 37 34.74 23.17 -15.53
C GLN A 37 34.29 22.61 -14.18
N TYR A 38 33.14 23.08 -13.68
CA TYR A 38 32.55 22.59 -12.44
C TYR A 38 32.12 21.11 -12.54
N GLU A 39 31.49 20.71 -13.65
CA GLU A 39 31.13 19.32 -13.91
C GLU A 39 32.36 18.40 -13.94
N VAL A 40 33.41 18.80 -14.69
CA VAL A 40 34.67 18.02 -14.77
C VAL A 40 35.33 17.91 -13.39
N LEU A 41 35.32 19.00 -12.60
CA LEU A 41 35.85 18.99 -11.25
C LEU A 41 35.09 18.00 -10.38
N ASN A 42 33.77 18.05 -10.36
CA ASN A 42 32.94 17.13 -9.59
C ASN A 42 33.16 15.67 -9.99
N ASP A 43 33.25 15.37 -11.28
CA ASP A 43 33.54 14.02 -11.75
C ASP A 43 34.92 13.53 -11.27
N LYS A 44 35.94 14.41 -11.34
CA LYS A 44 37.29 14.06 -10.88
C LYS A 44 37.38 13.88 -9.37
N VAL A 45 36.66 14.69 -8.61
CA VAL A 45 36.54 14.55 -7.16
C VAL A 45 35.84 13.23 -6.81
N GLY A 46 34.77 12.88 -7.52
CA GLY A 46 34.07 11.61 -7.35
C GLY A 46 34.96 10.39 -7.67
N GLU A 47 35.73 10.45 -8.79
CA GLU A 47 36.71 9.40 -9.15
C GLU A 47 37.80 9.26 -8.07
N ALA A 48 38.37 10.37 -7.61
CA ALA A 48 39.43 10.39 -6.58
C ALA A 48 38.92 9.83 -5.25
N PHE A 49 37.69 10.20 -4.86
CA PHE A 49 37.02 9.67 -3.67
C PHE A 49 36.85 8.13 -3.78
N ALA A 50 36.36 7.63 -4.91
CA ALA A 50 36.14 6.21 -5.13
C ALA A 50 37.46 5.42 -5.05
N VAL A 51 38.55 5.95 -5.61
CA VAL A 51 39.89 5.34 -5.52
C VAL A 51 40.37 5.31 -4.05
N ALA A 52 40.31 6.44 -3.35
CA ALA A 52 40.72 6.53 -1.95
C ALA A 52 39.91 5.61 -1.02
N ALA A 53 38.59 5.53 -1.21
CA ALA A 53 37.72 4.64 -0.44
C ALA A 53 38.07 3.16 -0.68
N ASN A 54 38.36 2.78 -1.94
CA ASN A 54 38.80 1.42 -2.30
C ASN A 54 40.17 1.05 -1.72
N GLU A 55 41.14 1.95 -1.80
CA GLU A 55 42.47 1.75 -1.21
C GLU A 55 42.38 1.58 0.31
N ALA A 56 41.56 2.38 0.96
CA ALA A 56 41.26 2.29 2.40
C ALA A 56 40.36 1.10 2.76
N LYS A 57 39.86 0.32 1.79
CA LYS A 57 38.94 -0.81 1.97
C LYS A 57 37.65 -0.43 2.73
N LEU A 58 37.18 0.79 2.56
CA LEU A 58 35.98 1.31 3.20
C LEU A 58 34.73 0.97 2.37
N ARG A 59 33.71 0.41 3.02
CA ARG A 59 32.40 0.17 2.43
C ARG A 59 31.51 1.40 2.69
N VAL A 60 31.45 2.30 1.73
CA VAL A 60 30.72 3.58 1.86
C VAL A 60 29.22 3.33 1.82
N ALA A 61 28.49 3.89 2.79
CA ALA A 61 27.05 3.85 2.88
C ALA A 61 26.46 5.23 2.49
N GLY A 62 25.74 5.26 1.37
CA GLY A 62 25.13 6.49 0.86
C GLY A 62 26.09 7.39 0.07
N GLN A 63 25.68 8.63 -0.15
CA GLN A 63 26.46 9.61 -0.89
C GLN A 63 27.40 10.38 0.06
N PRO A 64 28.69 10.58 -0.29
CA PRO A 64 29.59 11.40 0.49
C PRO A 64 29.20 12.88 0.40
N ARG A 65 29.32 13.60 1.49
CA ARG A 65 29.29 15.06 1.50
C ARG A 65 30.72 15.56 1.27
N ILE A 66 30.96 16.16 0.11
CA ILE A 66 32.27 16.67 -0.29
C ILE A 66 32.23 18.18 -0.22
N THR A 67 33.22 18.76 0.49
CA THR A 67 33.39 20.20 0.64
C THR A 67 34.83 20.58 0.30
N GLU A 68 35.00 21.69 -0.43
CA GLU A 68 36.33 22.21 -0.72
C GLU A 68 36.97 22.75 0.56
N LYS A 69 38.26 22.40 0.76
CA LYS A 69 39.02 22.84 1.91
C LYS A 69 39.91 24.01 1.51
N GLU A 70 39.78 25.10 2.26
CA GLU A 70 40.61 26.28 2.07
C GLU A 70 42.09 26.02 2.47
N GLY A 71 43.02 26.73 1.81
CA GLY A 71 44.45 26.66 2.14
C GLY A 71 45.25 25.57 1.40
N ALA A 72 44.73 25.09 0.28
CA ALA A 72 45.51 24.21 -0.61
C ALA A 72 46.69 24.93 -1.21
N PRO A 73 47.83 24.25 -1.49
CA PRO A 73 48.96 24.82 -2.22
C PRO A 73 48.57 25.32 -3.61
N GLU A 74 49.29 26.29 -4.12
CA GLU A 74 49.02 26.87 -5.43
C GLU A 74 48.98 25.79 -6.53
N GLY A 75 47.89 25.76 -7.31
CA GLY A 75 47.66 24.76 -8.36
C GLY A 75 47.09 23.43 -7.88
N GLN A 76 46.76 23.30 -6.60
CA GLN A 76 46.08 22.13 -6.05
C GLN A 76 44.72 22.47 -5.44
N VAL A 77 43.77 21.54 -5.47
CA VAL A 77 42.47 21.67 -4.82
C VAL A 77 42.34 20.50 -3.83
N THR A 78 42.01 20.84 -2.60
CA THR A 78 41.82 19.85 -1.53
C THR A 78 40.37 19.78 -1.12
N PHE A 79 39.86 18.58 -0.91
CA PHE A 79 38.48 18.34 -0.51
C PHE A 79 38.41 17.50 0.75
N ASP A 80 37.47 17.84 1.62
CA ASP A 80 37.06 17.02 2.75
C ASP A 80 35.82 16.22 2.35
N ALA A 81 35.86 14.91 2.51
CA ALA A 81 34.72 14.02 2.26
C ALA A 81 34.24 13.43 3.59
N ILE A 82 32.99 13.70 3.92
CA ILE A 82 32.29 13.16 5.09
C ILE A 82 31.28 12.14 4.60
N PHE A 83 31.37 10.91 5.08
CA PHE A 83 30.50 9.81 4.68
C PHE A 83 30.36 8.79 5.79
N GLU A 84 29.28 8.01 5.71
CA GLU A 84 29.05 6.86 6.60
C GLU A 84 29.65 5.60 5.96
N VAL A 85 30.04 4.64 6.80
CA VAL A 85 30.49 3.33 6.36
C VAL A 85 29.54 2.25 6.84
N PHE A 86 29.42 1.18 6.08
CA PHE A 86 28.71 0.01 6.55
C PHE A 86 29.44 -0.60 7.74
N PRO A 87 28.70 -0.88 8.83
CA PRO A 87 29.30 -1.47 10.03
C PRO A 87 29.75 -2.91 9.80
N GLU A 88 30.63 -3.40 10.66
CA GLU A 88 30.85 -4.83 10.83
C GLU A 88 29.70 -5.39 11.67
N VAL A 89 28.95 -6.33 11.10
CA VAL A 89 27.81 -6.98 11.75
C VAL A 89 28.35 -8.01 12.75
N LYS A 90 28.03 -7.84 14.02
CA LYS A 90 28.29 -8.83 15.08
C LYS A 90 26.99 -9.47 15.50
N ILE A 91 26.87 -10.77 15.32
CA ILE A 91 25.73 -11.55 15.75
C ILE A 91 26.14 -12.27 17.03
N ALA A 92 25.40 -12.03 18.12
CA ALA A 92 25.58 -12.75 19.36
C ALA A 92 25.26 -14.24 19.19
N ASP A 93 25.69 -15.09 20.14
CA ASP A 93 25.39 -16.52 20.10
C ASP A 93 23.87 -16.76 19.98
N LEU A 94 23.49 -17.56 19.03
CA LEU A 94 22.11 -17.94 18.76
C LEU A 94 21.70 -19.20 19.54
N ALA A 95 22.62 -19.86 20.26
CA ALA A 95 22.32 -21.00 21.09
C ALA A 95 21.30 -20.61 22.18
N GLY A 96 20.22 -21.34 22.31
CA GLY A 96 19.15 -21.07 23.27
C GLY A 96 18.15 -19.97 22.85
N VAL A 97 18.21 -19.46 21.63
CA VAL A 97 17.16 -18.60 21.10
C VAL A 97 15.95 -19.43 20.71
N GLU A 98 14.85 -19.21 21.43
CA GLU A 98 13.57 -19.85 21.15
C GLU A 98 12.73 -18.95 20.26
N VAL A 99 12.17 -19.53 19.19
CA VAL A 99 11.25 -18.82 18.26
C VAL A 99 9.97 -19.63 18.18
N GLU A 100 8.84 -18.99 18.44
CA GLU A 100 7.54 -19.62 18.31
C GLU A 100 7.24 -19.97 16.84
N LYS A 101 7.03 -21.27 16.58
CA LYS A 101 6.63 -21.76 15.25
C LYS A 101 5.12 -21.89 15.20
N LEU A 102 4.46 -21.08 14.40
CA LEU A 102 3.04 -21.19 14.14
C LEU A 102 2.76 -22.36 13.19
N SER A 103 1.73 -23.13 13.52
CA SER A 103 1.17 -24.20 12.67
C SER A 103 -0.35 -24.08 12.62
N ALA A 104 -0.95 -24.48 11.51
CA ALA A 104 -2.39 -24.56 11.34
C ALA A 104 -2.73 -25.66 10.34
N GLU A 105 -3.86 -26.28 10.56
CA GLU A 105 -4.41 -27.30 9.65
C GLU A 105 -5.72 -26.80 9.05
N VAL A 106 -6.01 -27.22 7.82
CA VAL A 106 -7.27 -26.93 7.16
C VAL A 106 -8.30 -27.95 7.64
N THR A 107 -9.30 -27.46 8.37
CA THR A 107 -10.40 -28.31 8.89
C THR A 107 -11.56 -28.38 7.90
N ASP A 108 -12.41 -29.40 8.03
CA ASP A 108 -13.65 -29.51 7.24
C ASP A 108 -14.57 -28.30 7.46
N ALA A 109 -14.61 -27.74 8.66
CA ALA A 109 -15.35 -26.53 8.96
C ALA A 109 -14.87 -25.31 8.15
N ALA A 110 -13.55 -25.21 7.88
CA ALA A 110 -13.01 -24.15 7.01
C ALA A 110 -13.41 -24.35 5.55
N ILE A 111 -13.46 -25.62 5.09
CA ILE A 111 -13.93 -25.97 3.75
C ILE A 111 -15.42 -25.61 3.62
N ASP A 112 -16.25 -26.02 4.58
CA ASP A 112 -17.69 -25.74 4.58
C ASP A 112 -17.97 -24.22 4.59
N LYS A 113 -17.25 -23.48 5.40
CA LYS A 113 -17.33 -22.00 5.41
C LYS A 113 -16.98 -21.39 4.04
N THR A 114 -15.98 -21.93 3.35
CA THR A 114 -15.60 -21.48 2.01
C THR A 114 -16.69 -21.81 1.00
N ILE A 115 -17.29 -23.00 1.07
CA ILE A 115 -18.43 -23.38 0.23
C ILE A 115 -19.61 -22.44 0.46
N ASP A 116 -19.93 -22.08 1.69
CA ASP A 116 -21.01 -21.15 2.00
C ASP A 116 -20.75 -19.73 1.44
N ILE A 117 -19.49 -19.27 1.47
CA ILE A 117 -19.11 -18.00 0.82
C ILE A 117 -19.36 -18.09 -0.69
N LEU A 118 -18.95 -19.17 -1.34
CA LEU A 118 -19.16 -19.39 -2.77
C LEU A 118 -20.66 -19.49 -3.12
N ARG A 119 -21.46 -20.13 -2.29
CA ARG A 119 -22.94 -20.17 -2.43
C ARG A 119 -23.54 -18.77 -2.34
N LYS A 120 -23.10 -17.98 -1.36
CA LYS A 120 -23.56 -16.59 -1.20
C LYS A 120 -23.23 -15.72 -2.41
N GLN A 121 -22.06 -15.92 -3.05
CA GLN A 121 -21.71 -15.24 -4.29
C GLN A 121 -22.57 -15.64 -5.49
N ARG A 122 -23.13 -16.85 -5.48
CA ARG A 122 -23.96 -17.41 -6.55
C ARG A 122 -25.45 -17.42 -6.20
N ARG A 123 -25.85 -16.73 -5.12
CA ARG A 123 -27.25 -16.63 -4.73
C ARG A 123 -28.09 -15.94 -5.80
N SER A 124 -29.30 -16.42 -5.99
CA SER A 124 -30.35 -15.77 -6.75
C SER A 124 -31.34 -15.11 -5.80
N PHE A 125 -32.19 -14.24 -6.33
CA PHE A 125 -33.18 -13.51 -5.55
C PHE A 125 -34.55 -13.68 -6.17
N ALA A 126 -35.53 -13.96 -5.34
CA ALA A 126 -36.94 -14.03 -5.75
C ALA A 126 -37.78 -13.12 -4.85
N GLN A 127 -38.74 -12.42 -5.44
CA GLN A 127 -39.60 -11.51 -4.71
C GLN A 127 -40.38 -12.26 -3.64
N ARG A 128 -40.40 -11.73 -2.40
CA ARG A 128 -41.25 -12.22 -1.32
C ARG A 128 -42.69 -11.78 -1.54
N ALA A 129 -43.62 -12.48 -0.91
CA ALA A 129 -45.02 -12.01 -0.83
C ALA A 129 -45.06 -10.62 -0.19
N LEU A 130 -46.03 -9.79 -0.61
CA LEU A 130 -46.13 -8.40 -0.19
C LEU A 130 -46.34 -8.22 1.33
N ASP A 131 -46.92 -9.23 1.98
CA ASP A 131 -47.16 -9.27 3.42
C ASP A 131 -46.01 -9.87 4.22
N ALA A 132 -44.99 -10.38 3.55
CA ALA A 132 -43.82 -10.95 4.21
C ALA A 132 -42.87 -9.85 4.70
N ALA A 133 -42.36 -10.04 5.91
CA ALA A 133 -41.39 -9.14 6.51
C ALA A 133 -39.95 -9.43 6.02
N ALA A 134 -39.11 -8.38 5.96
CA ALA A 134 -37.70 -8.48 5.63
C ALA A 134 -36.91 -9.26 6.71
N GLN A 135 -36.08 -10.18 6.27
CA GLN A 135 -35.30 -11.06 7.12
C GLN A 135 -33.79 -10.95 6.75
N ASP A 136 -32.93 -11.43 7.64
CA ASP A 136 -31.51 -11.51 7.34
C ASP A 136 -31.23 -12.33 6.07
N GLY A 137 -30.36 -11.80 5.22
CA GLY A 137 -30.03 -12.38 3.91
C GLY A 137 -30.92 -11.91 2.77
N ASP A 138 -32.05 -11.23 3.05
CA ASP A 138 -32.90 -10.69 2.01
C ASP A 138 -32.24 -9.47 1.35
N ARG A 139 -32.46 -9.32 0.05
CA ARG A 139 -32.15 -8.08 -0.66
C ARG A 139 -33.38 -7.17 -0.59
N VAL A 140 -33.20 -6.00 0.00
CA VAL A 140 -34.26 -5.00 0.09
C VAL A 140 -33.94 -3.82 -0.81
N THR A 141 -34.98 -3.27 -1.45
CA THR A 141 -34.91 -2.01 -2.17
C THR A 141 -35.66 -0.98 -1.36
N VAL A 142 -35.00 0.10 -0.98
CA VAL A 142 -35.52 1.14 -0.11
C VAL A 142 -35.32 2.53 -0.70
N ASP A 143 -36.22 3.44 -0.36
CA ASP A 143 -35.94 4.87 -0.42
C ASP A 143 -35.64 5.34 1.00
N PHE A 144 -34.68 6.21 1.18
CA PHE A 144 -34.40 6.80 2.48
C PHE A 144 -34.04 8.28 2.39
N GLU A 145 -34.37 9.01 3.45
CA GLU A 145 -34.01 10.40 3.65
C GLU A 145 -33.57 10.60 5.11
N GLY A 146 -32.32 11.01 5.29
CA GLY A 146 -31.74 11.32 6.61
C GLY A 146 -31.63 12.83 6.81
N LYS A 147 -31.91 13.29 8.03
CA LYS A 147 -31.80 14.68 8.45
C LYS A 147 -31.04 14.77 9.76
N ILE A 148 -30.12 15.74 9.87
CA ILE A 148 -29.47 16.10 11.13
C ILE A 148 -30.06 17.44 11.56
N ASP A 149 -30.58 17.50 12.77
CA ASP A 149 -31.27 18.70 13.31
C ASP A 149 -32.34 19.27 12.37
N GLY A 150 -33.00 18.37 11.59
CA GLY A 150 -34.05 18.76 10.63
C GLY A 150 -33.53 19.16 9.25
N GLU A 151 -32.24 19.29 9.06
CA GLU A 151 -31.60 19.68 7.81
C GLU A 151 -31.08 18.45 7.03
N PRO A 152 -31.37 18.33 5.72
CA PRO A 152 -30.78 17.26 4.90
C PRO A 152 -29.29 17.43 4.73
N PHE A 153 -28.55 16.32 4.65
CA PHE A 153 -27.10 16.32 4.45
C PHE A 153 -26.71 15.53 3.20
N GLU A 154 -25.52 15.81 2.68
CA GLU A 154 -25.01 15.14 1.48
C GLU A 154 -24.81 13.63 1.75
N GLY A 155 -25.36 12.78 0.86
CA GLY A 155 -25.39 11.33 1.03
C GLY A 155 -26.50 10.82 1.96
N GLY A 156 -27.29 11.70 2.58
CA GLY A 156 -28.42 11.32 3.45
C GLY A 156 -29.65 10.87 2.71
N LYS A 157 -29.74 11.03 1.37
CA LYS A 157 -30.92 10.64 0.58
C LYS A 157 -30.52 9.70 -0.55
N ALA A 158 -31.30 8.63 -0.73
CA ALA A 158 -31.22 7.77 -1.90
C ALA A 158 -32.58 7.18 -2.22
N GLU A 159 -32.82 6.92 -3.51
CA GLU A 159 -34.00 6.25 -4.04
C GLU A 159 -33.57 4.95 -4.70
N ASP A 160 -34.43 3.92 -4.63
CA ASP A 160 -34.19 2.58 -5.17
C ASP A 160 -32.85 1.95 -4.70
N PHE A 161 -32.42 2.30 -3.50
CA PHE A 161 -31.16 1.78 -2.94
C PHE A 161 -31.34 0.32 -2.53
N GLN A 162 -30.42 -0.55 -2.99
CA GLN A 162 -30.44 -1.99 -2.72
C GLN A 162 -29.34 -2.38 -1.77
N PHE A 163 -29.68 -3.13 -0.74
CA PHE A 163 -28.70 -3.74 0.16
C PHE A 163 -29.21 -5.08 0.70
N LEU A 164 -28.32 -5.83 1.35
CA LEU A 164 -28.60 -7.11 1.96
C LEU A 164 -28.69 -6.94 3.47
N VAL A 165 -29.84 -7.31 4.01
CA VAL A 165 -30.12 -7.21 5.45
C VAL A 165 -29.23 -8.18 6.21
N GLY A 166 -28.53 -7.70 7.24
CA GLY A 166 -27.67 -8.52 8.13
C GLY A 166 -26.27 -8.83 7.59
N GLU A 167 -25.87 -8.24 6.43
CA GLU A 167 -24.52 -8.43 5.89
C GLU A 167 -23.56 -7.26 6.18
N GLY A 168 -23.97 -6.29 6.99
CA GLY A 168 -23.11 -5.16 7.40
C GLY A 168 -22.80 -4.17 6.27
N GLN A 169 -23.65 -4.09 5.24
CA GLN A 169 -23.51 -3.13 4.15
C GLN A 169 -23.96 -1.72 4.58
N MET A 170 -24.86 -1.65 5.55
CA MET A 170 -25.34 -0.43 6.17
C MET A 170 -24.97 -0.43 7.65
N LEU A 171 -25.10 0.73 8.31
CA LEU A 171 -24.94 0.79 9.76
C LEU A 171 -25.97 -0.12 10.44
N LYS A 172 -25.57 -0.75 11.54
CA LYS A 172 -26.38 -1.76 12.22
C LYS A 172 -27.78 -1.28 12.56
N GLU A 173 -27.90 -0.05 13.04
CA GLU A 173 -29.18 0.58 13.40
C GLU A 173 -30.10 0.70 12.18
N PHE A 174 -29.54 0.94 11.00
CA PHE A 174 -30.30 1.00 9.75
C PHE A 174 -30.80 -0.40 9.34
N GLU A 175 -29.95 -1.40 9.37
CA GLU A 175 -30.33 -2.78 9.07
C GLU A 175 -31.36 -3.31 10.07
N ASP A 176 -31.19 -3.02 11.36
CA ASP A 176 -32.12 -3.39 12.42
C ASP A 176 -33.50 -2.69 12.28
N ALA A 177 -33.49 -1.47 11.78
CA ALA A 177 -34.75 -0.75 11.53
C ALA A 177 -35.54 -1.35 10.36
N VAL A 178 -34.87 -1.78 9.29
CA VAL A 178 -35.48 -2.39 8.10
C VAL A 178 -35.88 -3.84 8.35
N ARG A 179 -35.18 -4.54 9.25
CA ARG A 179 -35.55 -5.92 9.64
C ARG A 179 -36.95 -5.96 10.20
N GLY A 180 -37.80 -6.82 9.67
CA GLY A 180 -39.19 -6.97 10.06
C GLY A 180 -40.16 -6.05 9.37
N MET A 181 -39.72 -5.07 8.58
CA MET A 181 -40.58 -4.22 7.77
C MET A 181 -41.12 -4.98 6.55
N LYS A 182 -42.32 -4.62 6.11
CA LYS A 182 -42.98 -5.16 4.91
C LYS A 182 -42.80 -4.22 3.73
N SER A 183 -43.07 -4.73 2.54
CA SER A 183 -43.07 -3.91 1.33
C SER A 183 -44.18 -2.83 1.44
N GLY A 184 -43.84 -1.58 1.13
CA GLY A 184 -44.70 -0.41 1.25
C GLY A 184 -44.68 0.26 2.64
N GLU A 185 -44.05 -0.33 3.64
CA GLU A 185 -43.95 0.28 4.97
C GLU A 185 -42.89 1.36 5.02
N SER A 186 -43.16 2.40 5.82
CA SER A 186 -42.19 3.47 6.12
C SER A 186 -41.97 3.54 7.63
N LYS A 187 -40.73 3.82 8.03
CA LYS A 187 -40.35 3.94 9.44
C LYS A 187 -39.33 5.06 9.60
N THR A 188 -39.52 5.86 10.65
CA THR A 188 -38.52 6.85 11.08
C THR A 188 -37.79 6.35 12.31
N PHE A 189 -36.49 6.48 12.31
CA PHE A 189 -35.64 6.05 13.43
C PHE A 189 -34.39 6.92 13.52
N PRO A 190 -33.86 7.14 14.73
CA PRO A 190 -32.59 7.80 14.92
C PRO A 190 -31.43 6.84 14.61
N LEU A 191 -30.37 7.36 13.98
CA LEU A 191 -29.15 6.63 13.66
C LEU A 191 -27.96 7.47 14.10
N ALA A 192 -27.12 6.91 14.98
CA ALA A 192 -25.91 7.55 15.45
C ALA A 192 -24.72 7.14 14.58
N PHE A 193 -24.10 8.11 13.94
CA PHE A 193 -22.86 7.87 13.20
C PHE A 193 -21.67 7.68 14.18
N PRO A 194 -20.85 6.65 13.99
CA PRO A 194 -19.61 6.49 14.78
C PRO A 194 -18.71 7.72 14.67
N ALA A 195 -17.91 7.99 15.71
CA ALA A 195 -16.99 9.14 15.71
C ALA A 195 -15.89 9.03 14.64
N ASP A 196 -15.54 7.81 14.25
CA ASP A 196 -14.56 7.46 13.21
C ASP A 196 -15.19 7.22 11.83
N TYR A 197 -16.46 7.64 11.65
CA TYR A 197 -17.15 7.48 10.36
C TYR A 197 -16.42 8.27 9.27
N HIS A 198 -16.29 7.68 8.08
CA HIS A 198 -15.56 8.24 6.94
C HIS A 198 -16.09 9.59 6.45
N GLY A 199 -17.39 9.88 6.63
CA GLY A 199 -18.01 11.17 6.33
C GLY A 199 -17.79 12.15 7.50
N LYS A 200 -16.78 13.02 7.39
CA LYS A 200 -16.39 13.97 8.47
C LYS A 200 -17.51 14.88 8.92
N ASP A 201 -18.41 15.23 8.01
CA ASP A 201 -19.52 16.17 8.29
C ASP A 201 -20.65 15.55 9.14
N VAL A 202 -20.72 14.22 9.18
CA VAL A 202 -21.74 13.46 9.92
C VAL A 202 -21.18 12.63 11.07
N ALA A 203 -19.85 12.45 11.14
CA ALA A 203 -19.18 11.65 12.18
C ALA A 203 -19.56 12.14 13.59
N GLY A 204 -19.97 11.21 14.46
CA GLY A 204 -20.37 11.51 15.85
C GLY A 204 -21.72 12.21 16.00
N LYS A 205 -22.44 12.44 14.90
CA LYS A 205 -23.79 13.07 14.94
C LYS A 205 -24.89 12.01 14.86
N THR A 206 -26.07 12.36 15.32
CA THR A 206 -27.28 11.54 15.18
C THR A 206 -28.14 12.14 14.09
N ALA A 207 -28.62 11.31 13.16
CA ALA A 207 -29.55 11.71 12.12
C ALA A 207 -30.85 10.93 12.25
N ASP A 208 -31.96 11.58 11.97
CA ASP A 208 -33.27 10.94 11.84
C ASP A 208 -33.46 10.47 10.40
N PHE A 209 -33.60 9.16 10.21
CA PHE A 209 -33.82 8.54 8.91
C PHE A 209 -35.27 8.14 8.75
N LEU A 210 -35.89 8.59 7.66
CA LEU A 210 -37.11 8.03 7.14
C LEU A 210 -36.75 7.01 6.08
N VAL A 211 -37.08 5.75 6.27
CA VAL A 211 -36.89 4.67 5.29
C VAL A 211 -38.24 4.13 4.83
N THR A 212 -38.36 3.89 3.53
CA THR A 212 -39.51 3.25 2.92
C THR A 212 -39.05 2.02 2.15
N VAL A 213 -39.59 0.86 2.53
CA VAL A 213 -39.27 -0.40 1.85
C VAL A 213 -40.14 -0.55 0.60
N LYS A 214 -39.52 -0.60 -0.57
CA LYS A 214 -40.23 -0.76 -1.86
C LYS A 214 -40.39 -2.22 -2.24
N LYS A 215 -39.33 -3.01 -2.07
CA LYS A 215 -39.28 -4.39 -2.53
C LYS A 215 -38.42 -5.24 -1.57
N ILE A 216 -38.88 -6.46 -1.35
CA ILE A 216 -38.15 -7.46 -0.56
C ILE A 216 -37.99 -8.70 -1.42
N GLU A 217 -36.74 -9.17 -1.55
CA GLU A 217 -36.40 -10.34 -2.34
C GLU A 217 -35.63 -11.32 -1.45
N ALA A 218 -36.18 -12.54 -1.32
CA ALA A 218 -35.53 -13.63 -0.59
C ALA A 218 -34.31 -14.13 -1.36
N ALA A 219 -33.20 -14.32 -0.64
CA ALA A 219 -32.02 -14.95 -1.20
C ALA A 219 -32.22 -16.46 -1.29
N HIS A 220 -31.98 -17.02 -2.45
CA HIS A 220 -31.94 -18.47 -2.70
C HIS A 220 -30.49 -18.87 -2.93
N LEU A 221 -29.92 -19.57 -1.94
CA LEU A 221 -28.58 -20.13 -2.04
C LEU A 221 -28.63 -21.44 -2.84
N PRO A 222 -27.76 -21.64 -3.84
CA PRO A 222 -27.70 -22.91 -4.55
C PRO A 222 -27.38 -24.07 -3.59
N GLU A 223 -27.97 -25.20 -3.82
CA GLU A 223 -27.64 -26.42 -3.06
C GLU A 223 -26.20 -26.87 -3.36
N VAL A 224 -25.58 -27.53 -2.35
CA VAL A 224 -24.24 -28.11 -2.51
C VAL A 224 -24.41 -29.43 -3.25
N ASN A 225 -24.35 -29.37 -4.56
CA ASN A 225 -24.52 -30.54 -5.45
C ASN A 225 -23.56 -30.42 -6.66
N ASP A 226 -23.58 -31.41 -7.51
CA ASP A 226 -22.73 -31.47 -8.70
C ASP A 226 -22.99 -30.33 -9.70
N ALA A 227 -24.22 -29.80 -9.72
CA ALA A 227 -24.53 -28.65 -10.54
C ALA A 227 -23.79 -27.39 -10.06
N LEU A 228 -23.68 -27.19 -8.76
CA LEU A 228 -22.88 -26.13 -8.17
C LEU A 228 -21.39 -26.33 -8.48
N ALA A 229 -20.86 -27.55 -8.30
CA ALA A 229 -19.47 -27.87 -8.60
C ALA A 229 -19.12 -27.58 -10.07
N LYS A 230 -19.97 -27.98 -11.01
CA LYS A 230 -19.82 -27.65 -12.43
C LYS A 230 -19.85 -26.15 -12.71
N SER A 231 -20.75 -25.43 -12.05
CA SER A 231 -20.85 -23.97 -12.22
C SER A 231 -19.62 -23.21 -11.69
N LEU A 232 -18.88 -23.81 -10.77
CA LEU A 232 -17.63 -23.31 -10.21
C LEU A 232 -16.39 -23.75 -11.01
N GLY A 233 -16.58 -24.54 -12.08
CA GLY A 233 -15.51 -24.95 -12.99
C GLY A 233 -14.69 -26.15 -12.48
N ILE A 234 -15.27 -26.97 -11.58
CA ILE A 234 -14.61 -28.18 -11.10
C ILE A 234 -14.53 -29.23 -12.23
N ALA A 235 -13.33 -29.76 -12.46
CA ALA A 235 -13.04 -30.57 -13.64
C ALA A 235 -13.88 -31.86 -13.74
N ASP A 236 -14.09 -32.59 -12.62
CA ASP A 236 -14.92 -33.76 -12.53
C ASP A 236 -16.40 -33.46 -12.29
N GLY A 237 -16.71 -32.20 -11.98
CA GLY A 237 -18.05 -31.69 -11.72
C GLY A 237 -18.72 -32.33 -10.50
N SER A 238 -17.95 -32.86 -9.54
CA SER A 238 -18.45 -33.48 -8.33
C SER A 238 -18.29 -32.61 -7.10
N VAL A 239 -19.14 -32.83 -6.08
CA VAL A 239 -19.00 -32.18 -4.77
C VAL A 239 -17.69 -32.57 -4.09
N GLU A 240 -17.25 -33.82 -4.24
CA GLU A 240 -15.98 -34.29 -3.70
C GLU A 240 -14.80 -33.57 -4.31
N GLY A 241 -14.81 -33.39 -5.64
CA GLY A 241 -13.81 -32.61 -6.37
C GLY A 241 -13.80 -31.15 -5.93
N LEU A 242 -14.96 -30.53 -5.72
CA LEU A 242 -15.08 -29.18 -5.17
C LEU A 242 -14.43 -29.08 -3.80
N ARG A 243 -14.72 -29.98 -2.88
CA ARG A 243 -14.13 -30.02 -1.53
C ARG A 243 -12.62 -30.22 -1.58
N ALA A 244 -12.15 -31.13 -2.45
CA ALA A 244 -10.73 -31.39 -2.63
C ALA A 244 -9.97 -30.15 -3.19
N ASP A 245 -10.55 -29.45 -4.16
CA ASP A 245 -9.96 -28.25 -4.73
C ASP A 245 -9.90 -27.10 -3.71
N ILE A 246 -10.98 -26.86 -2.97
CA ILE A 246 -11.02 -25.88 -1.88
C ILE A 246 -9.98 -26.22 -0.82
N LYS A 247 -9.90 -27.47 -0.38
CA LYS A 247 -8.90 -27.94 0.61
C LYS A 247 -7.49 -27.62 0.13
N LYS A 248 -7.15 -28.00 -1.10
CA LYS A 248 -5.84 -27.75 -1.72
C LYS A 248 -5.50 -26.24 -1.78
N ASN A 249 -6.47 -25.42 -2.13
CA ASN A 249 -6.28 -23.96 -2.20
C ASN A 249 -6.08 -23.37 -0.80
N LEU A 250 -6.87 -23.77 0.20
CA LEU A 250 -6.71 -23.33 1.58
C LEU A 250 -5.37 -23.80 2.17
N GLU A 251 -4.97 -25.06 1.94
CA GLU A 251 -3.67 -25.57 2.39
C GLU A 251 -2.50 -24.79 1.80
N ARG A 252 -2.59 -24.44 0.51
CA ARG A 252 -1.58 -23.58 -0.15
C ARG A 252 -1.52 -22.19 0.48
N GLU A 253 -2.67 -21.56 0.73
CA GLU A 253 -2.74 -20.25 1.35
C GLU A 253 -2.23 -20.27 2.79
N VAL A 254 -2.64 -21.24 3.59
CA VAL A 254 -2.17 -21.44 4.98
C VAL A 254 -0.67 -21.65 5.00
N LYS A 255 -0.14 -22.55 4.14
CA LYS A 255 1.30 -22.78 4.03
C LYS A 255 2.07 -21.51 3.71
N PHE A 256 1.58 -20.72 2.77
CA PHE A 256 2.23 -19.46 2.38
C PHE A 256 2.23 -18.44 3.52
N ARG A 257 1.09 -18.27 4.19
CA ARG A 257 0.96 -17.36 5.34
C ARG A 257 1.80 -17.81 6.54
N LEU A 258 1.83 -19.10 6.85
CA LEU A 258 2.67 -19.65 7.92
C LEU A 258 4.15 -19.47 7.63
N LEU A 259 4.57 -19.76 6.38
CA LEU A 259 5.96 -19.57 5.97
C LEU A 259 6.39 -18.10 6.16
N ALA A 260 5.56 -17.17 5.72
CA ALA A 260 5.85 -15.73 5.85
C ALA A 260 5.94 -15.31 7.33
N ARG A 261 4.99 -15.74 8.17
CA ARG A 261 4.99 -15.40 9.60
C ARG A 261 6.15 -16.05 10.36
N ASN A 262 6.39 -17.35 10.15
CA ASN A 262 7.49 -18.04 10.80
C ASN A 262 8.85 -17.49 10.38
N LYS A 263 9.01 -17.16 9.08
CA LYS A 263 10.20 -16.48 8.59
C LYS A 263 10.39 -15.11 9.26
N ALA A 264 9.31 -14.32 9.38
CA ALA A 264 9.39 -13.02 10.06
C ALA A 264 9.82 -13.16 11.52
N ALA A 265 9.26 -14.13 12.27
CA ALA A 265 9.62 -14.39 13.66
C ALA A 265 11.11 -14.76 13.82
N VAL A 266 11.63 -15.62 12.93
CA VAL A 266 13.06 -15.97 12.93
C VAL A 266 13.93 -14.76 12.62
N MET A 267 13.53 -13.95 11.63
CA MET A 267 14.27 -12.73 11.27
C MET A 267 14.25 -11.70 12.40
N ASP A 268 13.14 -11.56 13.12
CA ASP A 268 13.06 -10.64 14.26
C ASP A 268 13.94 -11.10 15.42
N ALA A 269 14.00 -12.41 15.68
CA ALA A 269 14.90 -12.99 16.68
C ALA A 269 16.38 -12.78 16.31
N LEU A 270 16.73 -12.90 15.03
CA LEU A 270 18.08 -12.64 14.51
C LEU A 270 18.44 -11.14 14.68
N VAL A 271 17.54 -10.25 14.27
CA VAL A 271 17.74 -8.79 14.41
C VAL A 271 17.95 -8.39 15.86
N ALA A 272 17.20 -9.02 16.80
CA ALA A 272 17.33 -8.75 18.24
C ALA A 272 18.71 -9.18 18.80
N LYS A 273 19.41 -10.10 18.14
CA LYS A 273 20.74 -10.59 18.53
C LYS A 273 21.90 -9.93 17.76
N ALA A 274 21.58 -9.12 16.76
CA ALA A 274 22.58 -8.40 15.98
C ALA A 274 22.89 -7.04 16.62
N GLU A 275 24.18 -6.83 16.92
CA GLU A 275 24.71 -5.55 17.39
C GLU A 275 25.36 -4.83 16.19
N LEU A 276 24.76 -3.73 15.77
CA LEU A 276 25.28 -2.90 14.69
C LEU A 276 24.69 -1.49 14.76
N ASP A 277 25.50 -0.52 14.39
CA ASP A 277 25.05 0.86 14.18
C ASP A 277 24.53 1.00 12.75
N LEU A 278 23.30 1.49 12.61
CA LEU A 278 22.69 1.65 11.29
C LEU A 278 23.20 2.93 10.62
N PRO A 279 23.75 2.85 9.38
CA PRO A 279 24.07 4.04 8.62
C PRO A 279 22.79 4.84 8.36
N ASN A 280 22.76 6.10 8.82
CA ASN A 280 21.59 6.95 8.67
C ASN A 280 21.25 7.19 7.18
N ALA A 281 22.26 7.31 6.34
CA ALA A 281 22.08 7.44 4.89
C ALA A 281 21.28 6.26 4.29
N SER A 282 21.53 5.04 4.74
CA SER A 282 20.79 3.85 4.30
C SER A 282 19.36 3.85 4.81
N VAL A 283 19.15 4.26 6.07
CA VAL A 283 17.81 4.39 6.68
C VAL A 283 16.98 5.44 5.93
N GLN A 284 17.54 6.60 5.64
CA GLN A 284 16.87 7.67 4.89
C GLN A 284 16.52 7.24 3.47
N ALA A 285 17.41 6.54 2.78
CA ALA A 285 17.14 6.00 1.46
C ALA A 285 15.97 4.99 1.48
N GLU A 286 15.90 4.13 2.50
CA GLU A 286 14.79 3.18 2.63
C GLU A 286 13.47 3.87 3.03
N ILE A 287 13.49 4.91 3.86
CA ILE A 287 12.32 5.74 4.16
C ILE A 287 11.77 6.37 2.88
N ALA A 288 12.64 6.97 2.05
CA ALA A 288 12.24 7.58 0.78
C ALA A 288 11.56 6.55 -0.15
N ARG A 289 12.11 5.32 -0.23
CA ARG A 289 11.54 4.22 -1.01
C ARG A 289 10.19 3.74 -0.48
N LEU A 290 10.02 3.66 0.84
CA LEU A 290 8.74 3.31 1.47
C LEU A 290 7.68 4.38 1.22
N LEU A 291 8.05 5.66 1.30
CA LEU A 291 7.17 6.79 0.98
C LEU A 291 6.71 6.77 -0.48
N GLU A 292 7.64 6.52 -1.40
CA GLU A 292 7.31 6.40 -2.83
C GLU A 292 6.34 5.24 -3.08
N GLY A 293 6.58 4.09 -2.45
CA GLY A 293 5.69 2.94 -2.49
C GLY A 293 4.29 3.24 -1.95
N ALA A 294 4.19 3.94 -0.81
CA ALA A 294 2.92 4.34 -0.21
C ALA A 294 2.15 5.32 -1.11
N ARG A 295 2.83 6.30 -1.71
CA ARG A 295 2.21 7.22 -2.69
C ARG A 295 1.71 6.50 -3.93
N ALA A 296 2.48 5.54 -4.45
CA ALA A 296 2.08 4.71 -5.58
C ALA A 296 0.81 3.89 -5.25
N GLU A 297 0.72 3.33 -4.05
CA GLU A 297 -0.47 2.60 -3.59
C GLU A 297 -1.70 3.50 -3.48
N LEU A 298 -1.55 4.71 -2.90
CA LEU A 298 -2.63 5.70 -2.83
C LEU A 298 -3.14 6.08 -4.24
N LYS A 299 -2.22 6.25 -5.18
CA LYS A 299 -2.54 6.54 -6.59
C LYS A 299 -3.30 5.39 -7.25
N GLN A 300 -2.91 4.14 -6.99
CA GLN A 300 -3.65 2.95 -7.49
C GLN A 300 -5.07 2.87 -6.92
N ARG A 301 -5.27 3.33 -5.68
CA ARG A 301 -6.60 3.42 -5.04
C ARG A 301 -7.44 4.60 -5.55
N GLY A 302 -6.94 5.38 -6.52
CA GLY A 302 -7.67 6.49 -7.14
C GLY A 302 -7.71 7.78 -6.30
N ILE A 303 -6.87 7.90 -5.28
CA ILE A 303 -6.79 9.11 -4.46
C ILE A 303 -6.11 10.21 -5.29
N LYS A 304 -6.85 11.30 -5.50
CA LYS A 304 -6.34 12.50 -6.18
C LYS A 304 -5.24 13.14 -5.32
N ASP A 305 -4.20 13.70 -5.97
CA ASP A 305 -3.05 14.33 -5.31
C ASP A 305 -2.23 13.43 -4.37
N ALA A 306 -2.23 12.10 -4.60
CA ALA A 306 -1.43 11.16 -3.83
C ALA A 306 0.06 11.52 -3.78
N ASP A 307 0.59 12.15 -4.84
CA ASP A 307 1.99 12.61 -4.92
C ASP A 307 2.29 13.76 -3.95
N LYS A 308 1.26 14.53 -3.53
CA LYS A 308 1.37 15.65 -2.59
C LYS A 308 0.97 15.26 -1.16
N ALA A 309 0.61 14.00 -0.94
CA ALA A 309 0.22 13.53 0.39
C ALA A 309 1.40 13.71 1.36
N GLU A 310 1.19 14.51 2.40
CA GLU A 310 2.12 14.67 3.52
C GLU A 310 2.01 13.43 4.41
N ILE A 311 2.90 12.48 4.17
CA ILE A 311 3.01 11.29 5.02
C ILE A 311 4.24 11.49 5.90
N PRO A 312 4.10 11.51 7.23
CA PRO A 312 5.24 11.72 8.13
C PRO A 312 6.29 10.60 7.95
N GLU A 313 7.53 10.97 7.76
CA GLU A 313 8.65 10.04 7.57
C GLU A 313 8.83 9.11 8.78
N ASP A 314 8.56 9.62 9.98
CA ASP A 314 8.71 8.88 11.23
C ASP A 314 7.82 7.63 11.31
N VAL A 315 6.71 7.60 10.57
CA VAL A 315 5.84 6.40 10.47
C VAL A 315 6.59 5.23 9.84
N PHE A 316 7.49 5.51 8.90
CA PHE A 316 8.24 4.48 8.18
C PHE A 316 9.60 4.15 8.81
N ARG A 317 10.10 4.99 9.72
CA ARG A 317 11.42 4.80 10.34
C ARG A 317 11.62 3.42 10.95
N PRO A 318 10.72 2.88 11.79
CA PRO A 318 10.92 1.56 12.41
C PRO A 318 11.01 0.44 11.36
N GLN A 319 10.20 0.54 10.29
CA GLN A 319 10.22 -0.42 9.20
C GLN A 319 11.49 -0.30 8.34
N ALA A 320 11.94 0.91 8.09
CA ALA A 320 13.17 1.19 7.35
C ALA A 320 14.40 0.66 8.12
N GLU A 321 14.52 0.97 9.39
CA GLU A 321 15.60 0.47 10.25
C GLU A 321 15.64 -1.06 10.29
N ARG A 322 14.47 -1.71 10.43
CA ARG A 322 14.37 -3.17 10.39
C ARG A 322 14.83 -3.73 9.04
N ARG A 323 14.43 -3.12 7.92
CA ARG A 323 14.84 -3.56 6.58
C ARG A 323 16.34 -3.36 6.33
N VAL A 324 16.87 -2.21 6.71
CA VAL A 324 18.31 -1.94 6.60
C VAL A 324 19.09 -2.94 7.45
N ARG A 325 18.67 -3.19 8.69
CA ARG A 325 19.29 -4.14 9.60
C ARG A 325 19.31 -5.58 9.06
N LEU A 326 18.22 -5.99 8.37
CA LEU A 326 18.13 -7.30 7.71
C LEU A 326 18.90 -7.37 6.38
N GLY A 327 19.25 -6.24 5.79
CA GLY A 327 20.00 -6.15 4.54
C GLY A 327 21.53 -6.13 4.73
N LEU A 328 21.97 -5.82 5.93
CA LEU A 328 23.39 -5.81 6.32
C LEU A 328 23.89 -7.20 6.69
#